data_c12a7e01ca56247fa05fca997f765100
#
_entry.id   c12a7e01ca56247fa05fca997f765100
#
_cell.length_a   1.000
_cell.length_b   1.000
_cell.length_c   1.000
_cell.angle_alpha   90.00
_cell.angle_beta   90.00
_cell.angle_gamma   90.00
#
_symmetry.space_group_name_H-M   'P 1'
#
loop_
_entity.id
_entity.type
_entity.pdbx_description
1 polymer ?
#
loop_
_entity_poly.entity_id
_entity_poly.type
_entity_poly.pdbx_seq_one_letter_code
_entity_poly.pdbx_strand_id
1 'polypeptide(L)'
;GEFAQLQHLLKLFALHVGRQLQRRIAGDVLDTYLGAAAGGRVLDGLIKRGAGEPIRSVIWVSDLRGFTDLSERLSGPDMIALLNAYFGCLAGAVLDHRGEVLKFIGDGLLAVFPFASFATEKAAAEAALAAAEQACDQLDRLNAMPPAEIAAIADWHPLRTGIALHDGEVFFGNVGAPARLDFTVIGRAVNAASRVEALSKSLGRSILITEAVAGHLDRPLDDLGRHALRGVAQPIALFSPPLA
;
A
#
# COMPACT_ATOMS: atom_id res chain seq x y z
N GLY A 1 20.18 -41.56 35.77
CA GLY A 1 20.78 -42.25 34.64
C GLY A 1 20.44 -41.52 33.33
N GLU A 2 20.99 -41.98 32.25
CA GLU A 2 20.89 -41.40 30.88
C GLU A 2 19.44 -41.20 30.40
N PHE A 3 18.52 -42.06 30.77
CA PHE A 3 17.11 -41.96 30.41
C PHE A 3 16.41 -40.70 31.01
N ALA A 4 16.74 -40.39 32.25
CA ALA A 4 16.22 -39.17 32.90
C ALA A 4 16.79 -37.90 32.29
N GLN A 5 18.06 -37.93 31.87
CA GLN A 5 18.69 -36.83 31.15
C GLN A 5 18.06 -36.61 29.77
N LEU A 6 17.81 -37.71 29.03
CA LEU A 6 17.12 -37.65 27.73
C LEU A 6 15.70 -37.07 27.86
N GLN A 7 14.93 -37.51 28.85
CA GLN A 7 13.61 -36.97 29.11
C GLN A 7 13.64 -35.48 29.43
N HIS A 8 14.64 -35.01 30.18
CA HIS A 8 14.82 -33.60 30.50
C HIS A 8 15.15 -32.77 29.25
N LEU A 9 16.08 -33.29 28.43
CA LEU A 9 16.44 -32.65 27.15
C LEU A 9 15.24 -32.57 26.20
N LEU A 10 14.43 -33.61 26.10
CA LEU A 10 13.21 -33.60 25.27
C LEU A 10 12.20 -32.55 25.73
N LYS A 11 12.03 -32.37 27.04
CA LYS A 11 11.15 -31.33 27.58
C LYS A 11 11.67 -29.92 27.24
N LEU A 12 12.98 -29.68 27.40
CA LEU A 12 13.59 -28.39 27.05
C LEU A 12 13.47 -28.12 25.54
N PHE A 13 13.71 -29.13 24.71
CA PHE A 13 13.55 -29.05 23.27
C PHE A 13 12.10 -28.75 22.88
N ALA A 14 11.12 -29.44 23.47
CA ALA A 14 9.71 -29.20 23.25
C ALA A 14 9.29 -27.76 23.61
N LEU A 15 9.79 -27.23 24.73
CA LEU A 15 9.57 -25.84 25.13
C LEU A 15 10.18 -24.85 24.13
N HIS A 16 11.41 -25.13 23.67
CA HIS A 16 12.06 -24.30 22.67
C HIS A 16 11.32 -24.29 21.34
N VAL A 17 10.93 -25.45 20.83
CA VAL A 17 10.14 -25.59 19.59
C VAL A 17 8.78 -24.89 19.74
N GLY A 18 8.10 -25.08 20.88
CA GLY A 18 6.83 -24.42 21.17
C GLY A 18 6.94 -22.89 21.13
N ARG A 19 8.01 -22.33 21.73
CA ARG A 19 8.27 -20.88 21.70
C ARG A 19 8.54 -20.38 20.27
N GLN A 20 9.34 -21.10 19.49
CA GLN A 20 9.64 -20.73 18.10
C GLN A 20 8.37 -20.77 17.23
N LEU A 21 7.53 -21.79 17.42
CA LEU A 21 6.26 -21.91 16.71
C LEU A 21 5.31 -20.77 17.06
N GLN A 22 5.17 -20.42 18.35
CA GLN A 22 4.34 -19.29 18.77
C GLN A 22 4.84 -17.96 18.18
N ARG A 23 6.16 -17.73 18.17
CA ARG A 23 6.74 -16.52 17.57
C ARG A 23 6.47 -16.44 16.06
N ARG A 24 6.58 -17.58 15.36
CA ARG A 24 6.27 -17.68 13.93
C ARG A 24 4.81 -17.39 13.65
N ILE A 25 3.90 -18.02 14.38
CA ILE A 25 2.45 -17.79 14.23
C ILE A 25 2.11 -16.31 14.50
N ALA A 26 2.68 -15.72 15.56
CA ALA A 26 2.48 -14.30 15.84
C ALA A 26 3.02 -13.42 14.69
N GLY A 27 4.17 -13.77 14.09
CA GLY A 27 4.72 -13.11 12.92
C GLY A 27 3.78 -13.17 11.73
N ASP A 28 3.39 -14.38 11.35
CA ASP A 28 2.51 -14.60 10.20
C ASP A 28 1.18 -13.83 10.34
N VAL A 29 0.60 -13.78 11.55
CA VAL A 29 -0.62 -13.01 11.83
C VAL A 29 -0.36 -11.50 11.70
N LEU A 30 0.72 -10.99 12.31
CA LEU A 30 1.04 -9.57 12.24
C LEU A 30 1.37 -9.13 10.81
N ASP A 31 2.12 -9.93 10.06
CA ASP A 31 2.44 -9.65 8.66
C ASP A 31 1.19 -9.62 7.78
N THR A 32 0.23 -10.51 8.04
CA THR A 32 -1.04 -10.56 7.31
C THR A 32 -1.91 -9.32 7.56
N TYR A 33 -1.96 -8.82 8.80
CA TYR A 33 -2.88 -7.73 9.17
C TYR A 33 -2.23 -6.35 9.19
N LEU A 34 -0.93 -6.25 9.42
CA LEU A 34 -0.20 -4.98 9.52
C LEU A 34 0.80 -4.77 8.37
N GLY A 35 1.09 -5.81 7.58
CA GLY A 35 2.20 -5.83 6.64
C GLY A 35 3.54 -6.17 7.32
N ALA A 36 4.49 -6.72 6.56
CA ALA A 36 5.74 -7.28 7.11
C ALA A 36 6.59 -6.25 7.87
N ALA A 37 6.69 -5.00 7.39
CA ALA A 37 7.48 -3.96 8.04
C ALA A 37 6.89 -3.53 9.39
N ALA A 38 5.58 -3.28 9.45
CA ALA A 38 4.89 -2.93 10.68
C ALA A 38 4.83 -4.13 11.64
N GLY A 39 4.52 -5.33 11.14
CA GLY A 39 4.47 -6.59 11.89
C GLY A 39 5.80 -6.91 12.56
N GLY A 40 6.91 -6.80 11.83
CA GLY A 40 8.24 -6.99 12.37
C GLY A 40 8.58 -6.02 13.52
N ARG A 41 8.28 -4.73 13.33
CA ARG A 41 8.52 -3.70 14.38
C ARG A 41 7.68 -3.94 15.64
N VAL A 42 6.44 -4.38 15.48
CA VAL A 42 5.56 -4.74 16.62
C VAL A 42 6.12 -5.95 17.36
N LEU A 43 6.59 -6.98 16.64
CA LEU A 43 7.25 -8.16 17.23
C LEU A 43 8.54 -7.82 17.99
N ASP A 44 9.26 -6.80 17.52
CA ASP A 44 10.47 -6.30 18.16
C ASP A 44 10.19 -5.33 19.33
N GLY A 45 8.90 -5.14 19.67
CA GLY A 45 8.47 -4.40 20.85
C GLY A 45 8.14 -2.92 20.61
N LEU A 46 8.01 -2.48 19.35
CA LEU A 46 7.58 -1.11 19.04
C LEU A 46 6.04 -1.00 19.18
N ILE A 47 5.55 -1.18 20.43
CA ILE A 47 4.11 -1.26 20.74
C ILE A 47 3.59 -0.05 21.54
N LYS A 48 4.44 0.95 21.77
CA LYS A 48 4.05 2.14 22.55
C LYS A 48 3.38 3.17 21.65
N ARG A 49 2.27 3.74 22.13
CA ARG A 49 1.60 4.86 21.46
C ARG A 49 2.57 6.04 21.28
N GLY A 50 2.60 6.62 20.08
CA GLY A 50 3.50 7.72 19.72
C GLY A 50 4.93 7.30 19.42
N ALA A 51 5.27 6.00 19.55
CA ALA A 51 6.56 5.50 19.09
C ALA A 51 6.57 5.42 17.56
N GLY A 52 7.63 5.91 16.94
CA GLY A 52 7.81 5.92 15.50
C GLY A 52 9.00 6.79 15.11
N GLU A 53 9.20 6.96 13.83
CA GLU A 53 10.34 7.70 13.28
C GLU A 53 9.94 8.49 12.02
N PRO A 54 10.60 9.61 11.72
CA PRO A 54 10.47 10.26 10.43
C PRO A 54 11.13 9.41 9.36
N ILE A 55 10.44 9.19 8.25
CA ILE A 55 11.00 8.54 7.07
C ILE A 55 10.71 9.39 5.83
N ARG A 56 11.63 9.41 4.87
CA ARG A 56 11.36 9.92 3.51
C ARG A 56 10.99 8.75 2.61
N SER A 57 9.96 8.93 1.82
CA SER A 57 9.45 7.88 0.94
C SER A 57 8.69 8.44 -0.24
N VAL A 58 8.58 7.65 -1.30
CA VAL A 58 7.48 7.84 -2.23
C VAL A 58 6.21 7.29 -1.57
N ILE A 59 5.21 8.14 -1.46
CA ILE A 59 3.89 7.82 -0.93
C ILE A 59 3.00 7.48 -2.12
N TRP A 60 2.36 6.32 -2.02
CA TRP A 60 1.35 5.84 -2.94
C TRP A 60 -0.03 5.97 -2.30
N VAL A 61 -0.92 6.65 -2.97
CA VAL A 61 -2.35 6.65 -2.65
C VAL A 61 -3.11 6.24 -3.89
N SER A 62 -4.03 5.31 -3.76
CA SER A 62 -4.93 4.92 -4.86
C SER A 62 -6.35 4.76 -4.39
N ASP A 63 -7.29 4.90 -5.33
CA ASP A 63 -8.73 4.80 -5.08
C ASP A 63 -9.45 4.17 -6.28
N LEU A 64 -10.52 3.40 -6.03
CA LEU A 64 -11.32 2.75 -7.06
C LEU A 64 -12.35 3.73 -7.61
N ARG A 65 -12.32 3.97 -8.90
CA ARG A 65 -13.24 4.91 -9.53
C ARG A 65 -14.67 4.37 -9.59
N GLY A 66 -15.62 5.18 -9.11
CA GLY A 66 -17.03 4.81 -9.12
C GLY A 66 -17.46 3.87 -8.00
N PHE A 67 -16.63 3.73 -6.95
CA PHE A 67 -16.91 2.83 -5.82
C PHE A 67 -18.25 3.15 -5.13
N THR A 68 -18.59 4.43 -4.94
CA THR A 68 -19.86 4.83 -4.32
C THR A 68 -21.05 4.22 -5.06
N ASP A 69 -21.08 4.33 -6.39
CA ASP A 69 -22.16 3.77 -7.22
C ASP A 69 -22.17 2.23 -7.17
N LEU A 70 -20.99 1.60 -7.09
CA LEU A 70 -20.87 0.16 -6.95
C LEU A 70 -21.41 -0.30 -5.60
N SER A 71 -21.07 0.41 -4.51
CA SER A 71 -21.48 0.07 -3.15
C SER A 71 -22.98 0.15 -2.91
N GLU A 72 -23.69 0.95 -3.70
CA GLU A 72 -25.15 1.05 -3.63
C GLU A 72 -25.87 -0.08 -4.38
N ARG A 73 -25.17 -0.75 -5.32
CA ARG A 73 -25.80 -1.75 -6.21
C ARG A 73 -25.40 -3.19 -5.88
N LEU A 74 -24.18 -3.40 -5.41
CA LEU A 74 -23.66 -4.75 -5.19
C LEU A 74 -24.04 -5.30 -3.80
N SER A 75 -24.23 -6.61 -3.74
CA SER A 75 -24.35 -7.30 -2.46
C SER A 75 -23.04 -7.26 -1.68
N GLY A 76 -23.08 -7.44 -0.34
CA GLY A 76 -21.86 -7.47 0.48
C GLY A 76 -20.84 -8.52 0.01
N PRO A 77 -21.24 -9.78 -0.24
CA PRO A 77 -20.33 -10.80 -0.78
C PRO A 77 -19.71 -10.41 -2.13
N ASP A 78 -20.50 -9.88 -3.08
CA ASP A 78 -20.00 -9.47 -4.39
C ASP A 78 -19.01 -8.31 -4.26
N MET A 79 -19.30 -7.35 -3.39
CA MET A 79 -18.41 -6.23 -3.10
C MET A 79 -17.08 -6.71 -2.53
N ILE A 80 -17.09 -7.67 -1.59
CA ILE A 80 -15.86 -8.25 -1.02
C ILE A 80 -15.06 -8.98 -2.10
N ALA A 81 -15.72 -9.78 -2.96
CA ALA A 81 -15.04 -10.48 -4.04
C ALA A 81 -14.38 -9.50 -5.02
N LEU A 82 -15.11 -8.43 -5.40
CA LEU A 82 -14.61 -7.39 -6.29
C LEU A 82 -13.43 -6.62 -5.68
N LEU A 83 -13.54 -6.19 -4.42
CA LEU A 83 -12.45 -5.49 -3.72
C LEU A 83 -11.21 -6.37 -3.54
N ASN A 84 -11.40 -7.67 -3.25
CA ASN A 84 -10.28 -8.61 -3.14
C ASN A 84 -9.54 -8.76 -4.48
N ALA A 85 -10.26 -8.86 -5.59
CA ALA A 85 -9.66 -8.93 -6.92
C ALA A 85 -8.94 -7.61 -7.28
N TYR A 86 -9.55 -6.47 -7.00
CA TYR A 86 -8.97 -5.14 -7.19
C TYR A 86 -7.70 -4.94 -6.36
N PHE A 87 -7.78 -5.17 -5.05
CA PHE A 87 -6.61 -5.03 -4.17
C PHE A 87 -5.53 -6.05 -4.48
N GLY A 88 -5.87 -7.24 -4.98
CA GLY A 88 -4.91 -8.22 -5.47
C GLY A 88 -4.00 -7.63 -6.55
N CYS A 89 -4.57 -6.87 -7.50
CA CYS A 89 -3.81 -6.18 -8.53
C CYS A 89 -2.90 -5.07 -7.95
N LEU A 90 -3.43 -4.22 -7.07
CA LEU A 90 -2.69 -3.06 -6.58
C LEU A 90 -1.66 -3.41 -5.51
N ALA A 91 -2.09 -4.13 -4.47
CA ALA A 91 -1.21 -4.53 -3.38
C ALA A 91 -0.13 -5.52 -3.86
N GLY A 92 -0.48 -6.45 -4.76
CA GLY A 92 0.48 -7.34 -5.40
C GLY A 92 1.59 -6.56 -6.12
N ALA A 93 1.23 -5.60 -6.96
CA ALA A 93 2.20 -4.76 -7.66
C ALA A 93 3.10 -3.96 -6.70
N VAL A 94 2.55 -3.38 -5.64
CA VAL A 94 3.34 -2.67 -4.61
C VAL A 94 4.36 -3.61 -3.96
N LEU A 95 3.95 -4.81 -3.55
CA LEU A 95 4.81 -5.78 -2.87
C LEU A 95 5.88 -6.36 -3.81
N ASP A 96 5.54 -6.65 -5.08
CA ASP A 96 6.47 -7.14 -6.10
C ASP A 96 7.62 -6.15 -6.35
N HIS A 97 7.35 -4.85 -6.19
CA HIS A 97 8.33 -3.77 -6.33
C HIS A 97 8.92 -3.29 -5.01
N ARG A 98 8.84 -4.11 -3.93
CA ARG A 98 9.44 -3.83 -2.62
C ARG A 98 8.84 -2.62 -1.91
N GLY A 99 7.64 -2.20 -2.28
CA GLY A 99 6.84 -1.25 -1.53
C GLY A 99 6.20 -1.90 -0.30
N GLU A 100 5.73 -1.09 0.62
CA GLU A 100 5.06 -1.51 1.85
C GLU A 100 3.59 -1.07 1.80
N VAL A 101 2.67 -2.03 1.80
CA VAL A 101 1.24 -1.76 1.94
C VAL A 101 0.95 -1.49 3.41
N LEU A 102 0.45 -0.29 3.71
CA LEU A 102 0.18 0.13 5.09
C LEU A 102 -1.26 -0.16 5.49
N LYS A 103 -2.21 0.16 4.62
CA LYS A 103 -3.62 -0.12 4.90
C LYS A 103 -4.50 0.03 3.65
N PHE A 104 -5.65 -0.63 3.74
CA PHE A 104 -6.79 -0.38 2.89
C PHE A 104 -7.72 0.62 3.59
N ILE A 105 -8.21 1.62 2.87
CA ILE A 105 -9.08 2.69 3.39
C ILE A 105 -10.33 2.73 2.51
N GLY A 106 -11.36 1.97 2.90
CA GLY A 106 -12.51 1.76 2.03
C GLY A 106 -12.10 1.01 0.76
N ASP A 107 -12.21 1.66 -0.36
CA ASP A 107 -11.77 1.21 -1.70
C ASP A 107 -10.38 1.74 -2.09
N GLY A 108 -9.73 2.47 -1.20
CA GLY A 108 -8.40 3.03 -1.40
C GLY A 108 -7.29 2.20 -0.77
N LEU A 109 -6.08 2.38 -1.27
CA LEU A 109 -4.86 1.77 -0.74
C LEU A 109 -3.82 2.84 -0.45
N LEU A 110 -3.25 2.79 0.75
CA LEU A 110 -2.08 3.59 1.15
C LEU A 110 -0.87 2.68 1.25
N ALA A 111 0.16 3.02 0.49
CA ALA A 111 1.45 2.33 0.51
C ALA A 111 2.61 3.32 0.48
N VAL A 112 3.81 2.85 0.79
CA VAL A 112 5.03 3.64 0.76
C VAL A 112 6.19 2.85 0.13
N PHE A 113 7.12 3.58 -0.47
CA PHE A 113 8.42 3.09 -0.93
C PHE A 113 9.50 3.86 -0.18
N PRO A 114 9.92 3.40 1.02
CA PRO A 114 10.88 4.12 1.85
C PRO A 114 12.23 4.22 1.14
N PHE A 115 12.81 5.41 1.04
CA PHE A 115 14.10 5.60 0.38
C PHE A 115 15.22 4.76 1.02
N ALA A 116 15.16 4.57 2.33
CA ALA A 116 16.11 3.73 3.06
C ALA A 116 16.09 2.24 2.65
N SER A 117 15.00 1.77 2.01
CA SER A 117 14.86 0.39 1.53
C SER A 117 15.46 0.18 0.13
N PHE A 118 15.95 1.23 -0.52
CA PHE A 118 16.50 1.21 -1.87
C PHE A 118 17.92 1.75 -1.91
N ALA A 119 18.67 1.42 -2.97
CA ALA A 119 20.03 1.90 -3.14
C ALA A 119 20.11 3.41 -3.36
N THR A 120 19.10 4.01 -3.98
CA THR A 120 19.00 5.45 -4.26
C THR A 120 17.53 5.90 -4.23
N GLU A 121 17.29 7.21 -4.04
CA GLU A 121 15.95 7.81 -4.14
C GLU A 121 15.35 7.59 -5.55
N LYS A 122 16.18 7.64 -6.58
CA LYS A 122 15.80 7.27 -7.96
C LYS A 122 15.26 5.85 -8.04
N ALA A 123 15.96 4.87 -7.48
CA ALA A 123 15.52 3.47 -7.50
C ALA A 123 14.17 3.27 -6.80
N ALA A 124 13.92 4.01 -5.71
CA ALA A 124 12.62 3.99 -5.03
C ALA A 124 11.51 4.60 -5.89
N ALA A 125 11.78 5.73 -6.55
CA ALA A 125 10.82 6.39 -7.45
C ALA A 125 10.51 5.52 -8.69
N GLU A 126 11.53 4.90 -9.29
CA GLU A 126 11.37 3.96 -10.41
C GLU A 126 10.55 2.74 -9.98
N ALA A 127 10.80 2.18 -8.79
CA ALA A 127 10.04 1.05 -8.25
C ALA A 127 8.58 1.43 -8.01
N ALA A 128 8.30 2.60 -7.43
CA ALA A 128 6.95 3.08 -7.21
C ALA A 128 6.18 3.29 -8.52
N LEU A 129 6.84 3.85 -9.55
CA LEU A 129 6.22 4.05 -10.85
C LEU A 129 5.99 2.72 -11.57
N ALA A 130 6.97 1.81 -11.57
CA ALA A 130 6.84 0.48 -12.16
C ALA A 130 5.70 -0.32 -11.49
N ALA A 131 5.55 -0.21 -10.16
CA ALA A 131 4.42 -0.78 -9.45
C ALA A 131 3.08 -0.19 -9.92
N ALA A 132 3.01 1.13 -10.14
CA ALA A 132 1.80 1.78 -10.62
C ALA A 132 1.40 1.34 -12.03
N GLU A 133 2.37 1.22 -12.92
CA GLU A 133 2.17 0.70 -14.28
C GLU A 133 1.73 -0.77 -14.23
N GLN A 134 2.41 -1.61 -13.45
CA GLN A 134 2.03 -3.02 -13.27
C GLN A 134 0.63 -3.18 -12.70
N ALA A 135 0.23 -2.35 -11.73
CA ALA A 135 -1.11 -2.38 -11.15
C ALA A 135 -2.19 -2.07 -12.20
N CYS A 136 -1.97 -1.07 -13.05
CA CYS A 136 -2.86 -0.75 -14.16
C CYS A 136 -2.94 -1.91 -15.17
N ASP A 137 -1.81 -2.50 -15.56
CA ASP A 137 -1.75 -3.63 -16.48
C ASP A 137 -2.47 -4.88 -15.93
N GLN A 138 -2.30 -5.14 -14.62
CA GLN A 138 -3.01 -6.26 -13.97
C GLN A 138 -4.51 -6.00 -13.90
N LEU A 139 -4.92 -4.76 -13.64
CA LEU A 139 -6.34 -4.38 -13.64
C LEU A 139 -6.96 -4.49 -15.02
N ASP A 140 -6.23 -4.11 -16.08
CA ASP A 140 -6.69 -4.28 -17.47
C ASP A 140 -6.83 -5.76 -17.85
N ARG A 141 -5.90 -6.61 -17.40
CA ARG A 141 -6.03 -8.08 -17.57
C ARG A 141 -7.22 -8.64 -16.81
N LEU A 142 -7.45 -8.20 -15.56
CA LEU A 142 -8.63 -8.56 -14.77
C LEU A 142 -9.92 -8.15 -15.49
N ASN A 143 -9.93 -6.96 -16.07
CA ASN A 143 -11.06 -6.44 -16.84
C ASN A 143 -11.31 -7.25 -18.12
N ALA A 144 -10.26 -7.66 -18.81
CA ALA A 144 -10.35 -8.43 -20.05
C ALA A 144 -10.79 -9.89 -19.80
N MET A 145 -10.33 -10.49 -18.70
CA MET A 145 -10.61 -11.88 -18.34
C MET A 145 -10.92 -11.98 -16.84
N PRO A 146 -12.10 -11.50 -16.41
CA PRO A 146 -12.48 -11.58 -14.99
C PRO A 146 -12.63 -13.04 -14.55
N PRO A 147 -12.21 -13.39 -13.32
CA PRO A 147 -12.52 -14.68 -12.71
C PRO A 147 -14.04 -14.96 -12.72
N ALA A 148 -14.41 -16.23 -12.74
CA ALA A 148 -15.82 -16.62 -12.86
C ALA A 148 -16.72 -15.99 -11.80
N GLU A 149 -16.22 -15.82 -10.58
CA GLU A 149 -16.91 -15.16 -9.47
C GLU A 149 -17.18 -13.67 -9.71
N ILE A 150 -16.27 -12.98 -10.38
CA ILE A 150 -16.42 -11.56 -10.75
C ILE A 150 -17.32 -11.44 -11.99
N ALA A 151 -17.12 -12.30 -12.99
CA ALA A 151 -17.93 -12.32 -14.21
C ALA A 151 -19.41 -12.65 -13.94
N ALA A 152 -19.71 -13.35 -12.84
CA ALA A 152 -21.08 -13.68 -12.43
C ALA A 152 -21.80 -12.53 -11.69
N ILE A 153 -21.09 -11.46 -11.31
CA ILE A 153 -21.70 -10.31 -10.64
C ILE A 153 -22.61 -9.59 -11.64
N ALA A 154 -23.88 -9.46 -11.30
CA ALA A 154 -24.82 -8.67 -12.09
C ALA A 154 -24.34 -7.20 -12.11
N ASP A 155 -24.45 -6.55 -13.27
CA ASP A 155 -24.01 -5.17 -13.47
C ASP A 155 -22.50 -4.92 -13.27
N TRP A 156 -21.67 -5.95 -13.36
CA TRP A 156 -20.23 -5.81 -13.40
C TRP A 156 -19.78 -4.94 -14.58
N HIS A 157 -18.84 -4.05 -14.33
CA HIS A 157 -18.17 -3.31 -15.40
C HIS A 157 -16.67 -3.17 -15.11
N PRO A 158 -15.87 -2.88 -16.15
CA PRO A 158 -14.43 -2.75 -16.01
C PRO A 158 -14.04 -1.78 -14.89
N LEU A 159 -13.20 -2.24 -13.97
CA LEU A 159 -12.69 -1.46 -12.86
C LEU A 159 -11.63 -0.47 -13.36
N ARG A 160 -11.59 0.70 -12.77
CA ARG A 160 -10.58 1.73 -13.05
C ARG A 160 -10.06 2.30 -11.73
N THR A 161 -8.79 2.64 -11.70
CA THR A 161 -8.15 3.22 -10.53
C THR A 161 -7.56 4.59 -10.81
N GLY A 162 -7.45 5.42 -9.78
CA GLY A 162 -6.55 6.55 -9.70
C GLY A 162 -5.39 6.20 -8.78
N ILE A 163 -4.17 6.54 -9.16
CA ILE A 163 -2.95 6.33 -8.38
C ILE A 163 -2.19 7.65 -8.33
N ALA A 164 -1.77 8.09 -7.16
CA ALA A 164 -0.89 9.24 -6.99
C ALA A 164 0.42 8.83 -6.34
N LEU A 165 1.53 9.31 -6.89
CA LEU A 165 2.88 9.16 -6.36
C LEU A 165 3.41 10.52 -5.92
N HIS A 166 3.77 10.64 -4.64
CA HIS A 166 4.31 11.87 -4.05
C HIS A 166 5.51 11.59 -3.14
N ASP A 167 6.63 12.28 -3.33
CA ASP A 167 7.78 12.21 -2.42
C ASP A 167 7.59 13.18 -1.26
N GLY A 168 7.82 12.70 -0.06
CA GLY A 168 7.83 13.55 1.12
C GLY A 168 8.21 12.83 2.39
N GLU A 169 8.45 13.64 3.42
CA GLU A 169 8.68 13.15 4.78
C GLU A 169 7.35 12.85 5.47
N VAL A 170 7.29 11.70 6.11
CA VAL A 170 6.18 11.25 6.93
C VAL A 170 6.68 10.67 8.24
N PHE A 171 5.85 10.69 9.28
CA PHE A 171 6.13 10.01 10.53
C PHE A 171 5.50 8.61 10.46
N PHE A 172 6.34 7.58 10.51
CA PHE A 172 5.94 6.17 10.46
C PHE A 172 5.92 5.60 11.88
N GLY A 173 4.77 5.22 12.40
CA GLY A 173 4.66 4.77 13.78
C GLY A 173 3.25 4.51 14.29
N ASN A 174 3.17 4.30 15.60
CA ASN A 174 1.96 3.95 16.31
C ASN A 174 1.10 5.17 16.65
N VAL A 175 -0.11 5.19 16.11
CA VAL A 175 -1.13 6.22 16.35
C VAL A 175 -2.40 5.57 16.86
N GLY A 176 -3.10 6.19 17.77
CA GLY A 176 -4.40 5.73 18.22
C GLY A 176 -4.68 5.91 19.72
N ALA A 177 -5.62 5.13 20.21
CA ALA A 177 -6.02 5.08 21.62
C ALA A 177 -5.20 4.02 22.39
N PRO A 178 -5.16 4.10 23.74
CA PRO A 178 -4.43 3.11 24.54
C PRO A 178 -4.85 1.66 24.29
N ALA A 179 -6.11 1.42 23.96
CA ALA A 179 -6.67 0.09 23.73
C ALA A 179 -6.58 -0.35 22.25
N ARG A 180 -6.25 0.55 21.32
CA ARG A 180 -6.15 0.25 19.88
C ARG A 180 -5.18 1.20 19.21
N LEU A 181 -4.10 0.64 18.69
CA LEU A 181 -3.10 1.33 17.90
C LEU A 181 -3.23 0.93 16.43
N ASP A 182 -2.90 1.88 15.57
CA ASP A 182 -2.75 1.69 14.14
C ASP A 182 -1.29 2.04 13.80
N PHE A 183 -0.58 1.13 13.14
CA PHE A 183 0.77 1.37 12.67
C PHE A 183 0.70 1.92 11.25
N THR A 184 1.04 3.20 11.07
CA THR A 184 0.79 3.91 9.80
C THR A 184 1.72 5.09 9.61
N VAL A 185 1.62 5.75 8.46
CA VAL A 185 2.27 7.03 8.19
C VAL A 185 1.32 8.20 8.38
N ILE A 186 1.82 9.28 8.97
CA ILE A 186 1.13 10.56 9.10
C ILE A 186 2.05 11.68 8.62
N GLY A 187 1.47 12.64 7.94
CA GLY A 187 2.20 13.83 7.52
C GLY A 187 1.47 14.63 6.45
N ARG A 188 2.01 15.81 6.18
CA ARG A 188 1.48 16.68 5.12
C ARG A 188 1.59 16.03 3.75
N ALA A 189 2.62 15.21 3.54
CA ALA A 189 2.87 14.50 2.30
C ALA A 189 1.78 13.46 1.98
N VAL A 190 1.26 12.72 2.98
CA VAL A 190 0.12 11.81 2.79
C VAL A 190 -1.13 12.58 2.33
N ASN A 191 -1.40 13.71 2.97
CA ASN A 191 -2.53 14.56 2.59
C ASN A 191 -2.35 15.18 1.19
N ALA A 192 -1.12 15.51 0.79
CA ALA A 192 -0.82 15.99 -0.56
C ALA A 192 -1.06 14.88 -1.59
N ALA A 193 -0.55 13.68 -1.36
CA ALA A 193 -0.76 12.51 -2.22
C ALA A 193 -2.25 12.21 -2.43
N SER A 194 -3.05 12.20 -1.35
CA SER A 194 -4.51 11.97 -1.45
C SER A 194 -5.22 13.05 -2.27
N ARG A 195 -4.79 14.32 -2.18
CA ARG A 195 -5.37 15.40 -2.98
C ARG A 195 -4.95 15.33 -4.43
N VAL A 196 -3.73 14.87 -4.71
CA VAL A 196 -3.26 14.62 -6.08
C VAL A 196 -4.07 13.47 -6.69
N GLU A 197 -4.28 12.37 -5.95
CA GLU A 197 -5.09 11.25 -6.43
C GLU A 197 -6.49 11.73 -6.86
N ALA A 198 -7.16 12.54 -6.05
CA ALA A 198 -8.50 13.06 -6.35
C ALA A 198 -8.59 13.83 -7.69
N LEU A 199 -7.48 14.35 -8.22
CA LEU A 199 -7.42 14.99 -9.55
C LEU A 199 -7.37 14.00 -10.70
N SER A 200 -7.06 12.72 -10.45
CA SER A 200 -6.86 11.69 -11.48
C SER A 200 -8.08 11.55 -12.40
N LYS A 201 -9.29 11.67 -11.84
CA LYS A 201 -10.55 11.63 -12.59
C LYS A 201 -10.69 12.84 -13.53
N SER A 202 -10.45 14.04 -13.05
CA SER A 202 -10.61 15.28 -13.84
C SER A 202 -9.54 15.45 -14.89
N LEU A 203 -8.33 14.92 -14.66
CA LEU A 203 -7.22 14.94 -15.61
C LEU A 203 -7.25 13.77 -16.60
N GLY A 204 -8.16 12.80 -16.42
CA GLY A 204 -8.28 11.65 -17.30
C GLY A 204 -7.05 10.73 -17.29
N ARG A 205 -6.30 10.69 -16.18
CA ARG A 205 -5.07 9.89 -16.03
C ARG A 205 -5.23 8.91 -14.87
N SER A 206 -4.77 7.69 -15.06
CA SER A 206 -4.76 6.68 -13.99
C SER A 206 -3.60 6.88 -13.03
N ILE A 207 -2.46 7.38 -13.49
CA ILE A 207 -1.26 7.59 -12.67
C ILE A 207 -0.91 9.08 -12.70
N LEU A 208 -0.85 9.70 -11.52
CA LEU A 208 -0.38 11.06 -11.33
C LEU A 208 0.91 11.06 -10.51
N ILE A 209 1.89 11.81 -10.97
CA ILE A 209 3.23 11.92 -10.39
C ILE A 209 3.49 13.38 -10.06
N THR A 210 3.88 13.69 -8.83
CA THR A 210 4.26 15.05 -8.48
C THR A 210 5.66 15.42 -8.95
N GLU A 211 5.97 16.69 -9.12
CA GLU A 211 7.31 17.21 -9.48
C GLU A 211 8.41 16.65 -8.58
N ALA A 212 8.11 16.39 -7.29
CA ALA A 212 9.06 15.82 -6.34
C ALA A 212 9.47 14.38 -6.71
N VAL A 213 8.55 13.55 -7.19
CA VAL A 213 8.87 12.19 -7.69
C VAL A 213 9.43 12.25 -9.09
N ALA A 214 8.87 13.10 -9.97
CA ALA A 214 9.33 13.23 -11.35
C ALA A 214 10.81 13.64 -11.44
N GLY A 215 11.29 14.45 -10.48
CA GLY A 215 12.71 14.84 -10.39
C GLY A 215 13.69 13.69 -10.11
N HIS A 216 13.20 12.53 -9.67
CA HIS A 216 14.01 11.33 -9.50
C HIS A 216 13.99 10.38 -10.71
N LEU A 217 13.16 10.65 -11.72
CA LEU A 217 12.95 9.77 -12.87
C LEU A 217 13.68 10.27 -14.11
N ASP A 218 14.37 9.38 -14.83
CA ASP A 218 15.08 9.68 -16.09
C ASP A 218 14.30 9.15 -17.31
N ARG A 219 12.98 9.26 -17.29
CA ARG A 219 12.12 8.79 -18.40
C ARG A 219 11.16 9.88 -18.85
N PRO A 220 10.69 9.84 -20.10
CA PRO A 220 9.69 10.78 -20.58
C PRO A 220 8.40 10.70 -19.76
N LEU A 221 7.87 11.86 -19.39
CA LEU A 221 6.59 12.03 -18.71
C LEU A 221 5.81 13.15 -19.40
N ASP A 222 4.50 13.00 -19.49
CA ASP A 222 3.60 14.06 -19.94
C ASP A 222 3.46 15.10 -18.83
N ASP A 223 3.75 16.37 -19.13
CA ASP A 223 3.51 17.48 -18.21
C ASP A 223 2.01 17.85 -18.23
N LEU A 224 1.36 17.75 -17.08
CA LEU A 224 -0.05 18.06 -16.89
C LEU A 224 -0.26 19.47 -16.32
N GLY A 225 0.81 20.24 -16.14
CA GLY A 225 0.77 21.61 -15.59
C GLY A 225 0.75 21.65 -14.06
N ARG A 226 0.52 22.87 -13.55
CA ARG A 226 0.50 23.15 -12.11
C ARG A 226 -0.93 23.22 -11.57
N HIS A 227 -1.19 22.51 -10.48
CA HIS A 227 -2.52 22.39 -9.89
C HIS A 227 -2.52 22.90 -8.45
N ALA A 228 -3.50 23.77 -8.15
CA ALA A 228 -3.73 24.21 -6.78
C ALA A 228 -4.44 23.10 -5.98
N LEU A 229 -3.86 22.73 -4.85
CA LEU A 229 -4.44 21.74 -3.95
C LEU A 229 -4.94 22.43 -2.67
N ARG A 230 -6.12 22.04 -2.20
CA ARG A 230 -6.71 22.64 -0.99
C ARG A 230 -5.76 22.50 0.21
N GLY A 231 -5.36 23.62 0.82
CA GLY A 231 -4.46 23.65 1.98
C GLY A 231 -3.00 23.29 1.68
N VAL A 232 -2.58 23.37 0.42
CA VAL A 232 -1.19 23.41 -0.02
C VAL A 232 -0.89 24.84 -0.48
N ALA A 233 0.17 25.43 0.06
CA ALA A 233 0.43 26.86 -0.14
C ALA A 233 0.78 27.23 -1.58
N GLN A 234 1.41 26.31 -2.32
CA GLN A 234 1.83 26.54 -3.70
C GLN A 234 1.26 25.46 -4.63
N PRO A 235 0.88 25.81 -5.88
CA PRO A 235 0.48 24.83 -6.88
C PRO A 235 1.61 23.81 -7.13
N ILE A 236 1.26 22.54 -7.23
CA ILE A 236 2.18 21.42 -7.50
C ILE A 236 2.13 21.09 -8.99
N ALA A 237 3.28 20.96 -9.64
CA ALA A 237 3.34 20.44 -11.00
C ALA A 237 3.10 18.92 -10.99
N LEU A 238 2.24 18.47 -11.89
CA LEU A 238 1.84 17.07 -12.03
C LEU A 238 2.28 16.52 -13.38
N PHE A 239 2.64 15.27 -13.36
CA PHE A 239 3.09 14.51 -14.51
C PHE A 239 2.34 13.17 -14.57
N SER A 240 2.41 12.52 -15.74
CA SER A 240 1.86 11.18 -15.97
C SER A 240 2.77 10.42 -16.92
N PRO A 241 2.83 9.08 -16.87
CA PRO A 241 3.38 8.33 -17.99
C PRO A 241 2.66 8.70 -19.30
N PRO A 242 3.35 8.69 -20.46
CA PRO A 242 2.72 8.90 -21.74
C PRO A 242 1.57 7.89 -21.95
N LEU A 243 0.49 8.34 -22.59
CA LEU A 243 -0.56 7.41 -23.03
C LEU A 243 -0.02 6.51 -24.14
N ALA A 244 -0.23 5.20 -24.01
CA ALA A 244 0.12 4.22 -25.02
C ALA A 244 -0.76 4.33 -26.26
#